data_bf9ae267b887cd93db0a9288c0ecf2f5
#
_entry.id   bf9ae267b887cd93db0a9288c0ecf2f5
#
_cell.length_a   1.000
_cell.length_b   1.000
_cell.length_c   1.000
_cell.angle_alpha   90.00
_cell.angle_beta   90.00
_cell.angle_gamma   90.00
#
_symmetry.space_group_name_H-M   'P 1'
#
loop_
_entity.id
_entity.type
_entity.pdbx_description
1 polymer ?
#
loop_
_entity_poly.entity_id
_entity_poly.type
_entity_poly.pdbx_seq_one_letter_code
_entity_poly.pdbx_strand_id
1 'polypeptide(L)'
;MAQQKNPLPTTDAIIAGPDGRIVLILRKNEPRGWALPGGFVDWGEEIGSACRREAKEETGLDVELVMQFFTYSDPRRDPRKHTISTVYACRVKAGAEPKADDDAAEARWFSEAEVPWRALSFDHGEILRDYFRWVHTGERRRL
;
A
#
# COMPACT_ATOMS: atom_id res chain seq x y z
N MET A 1 -2.77 -36.33 8.02
CA MET A 1 -1.78 -35.45 7.41
C MET A 1 -1.98 -34.02 7.88
N ALA A 2 -0.88 -33.38 8.28
CA ALA A 2 -0.94 -31.96 8.63
C ALA A 2 -1.22 -31.15 7.38
N GLN A 3 -2.14 -30.18 7.47
CA GLN A 3 -2.41 -29.26 6.40
C GLN A 3 -1.24 -28.27 6.24
N GLN A 4 -0.77 -28.07 5.03
CA GLN A 4 0.31 -27.13 4.77
C GLN A 4 -0.16 -25.71 5.02
N LYS A 5 0.62 -24.96 5.80
CA LYS A 5 0.34 -23.58 6.09
C LYS A 5 1.19 -22.68 5.19
N ASN A 6 0.56 -21.86 4.38
CA ASN A 6 1.22 -20.96 3.45
C ASN A 6 1.01 -19.51 3.85
N PRO A 7 1.99 -18.62 3.56
CA PRO A 7 1.75 -17.19 3.69
C PRO A 7 0.65 -16.75 2.73
N LEU A 8 -0.02 -15.65 3.06
CA LEU A 8 -1.11 -15.10 2.26
C LEU A 8 -0.61 -13.97 1.35
N PRO A 9 -0.97 -13.97 0.07
CA PRO A 9 -0.62 -12.88 -0.83
C PRO A 9 -1.46 -11.64 -0.55
N THR A 10 -0.78 -10.51 -0.48
CA THR A 10 -1.40 -9.18 -0.36
C THR A 10 -0.76 -8.24 -1.37
N THR A 11 -1.31 -7.05 -1.49
CA THR A 11 -0.79 -5.99 -2.33
C THR A 11 -1.02 -4.64 -1.66
N ASP A 12 -0.12 -3.71 -1.88
CA ASP A 12 -0.24 -2.34 -1.40
C ASP A 12 0.09 -1.38 -2.53
N ALA A 13 -0.57 -0.23 -2.54
CA ALA A 13 -0.45 0.78 -3.57
C ALA A 13 0.22 2.04 -3.02
N ILE A 14 1.34 2.45 -3.62
CA ILE A 14 1.89 3.78 -3.40
C ILE A 14 1.31 4.66 -4.50
N ILE A 15 0.24 5.38 -4.18
CA ILE A 15 -0.49 6.21 -5.15
C ILE A 15 0.09 7.61 -5.12
N ALA A 16 0.81 7.99 -6.18
CA ALA A 16 1.41 9.30 -6.28
C ALA A 16 0.59 10.23 -7.19
N GLY A 17 0.41 11.46 -6.74
CA GLY A 17 -0.14 12.53 -7.55
C GLY A 17 0.95 13.24 -8.38
N PRO A 18 0.54 14.13 -9.30
CA PRO A 18 1.50 14.88 -10.14
C PRO A 18 2.46 15.76 -9.35
N ASP A 19 2.05 16.18 -8.15
CA ASP A 19 2.86 17.03 -7.25
C ASP A 19 3.76 16.22 -6.29
N GLY A 20 3.78 14.90 -6.41
CA GLY A 20 4.61 14.03 -5.58
C GLY A 20 4.00 13.63 -4.25
N ARG A 21 2.80 14.11 -3.90
CA ARG A 21 2.08 13.66 -2.71
C ARG A 21 1.61 12.23 -2.92
N ILE A 22 1.46 11.50 -1.83
CA ILE A 22 0.96 10.13 -1.82
C ILE A 22 -0.33 10.02 -1.02
N VAL A 23 -1.10 8.98 -1.29
CA VAL A 23 -2.35 8.71 -0.57
C VAL A 23 -2.10 7.72 0.56
N LEU A 24 -2.54 8.07 1.76
CA LEU A 24 -2.64 7.14 2.88
C LEU A 24 -4.09 7.08 3.34
N ILE A 25 -4.45 5.94 3.92
CA ILE A 25 -5.76 5.72 4.55
C ILE A 25 -5.59 5.58 6.06
N LEU A 26 -6.61 5.97 6.80
CA LEU A 26 -6.71 5.68 8.22
C LEU A 26 -7.55 4.39 8.39
N ARG A 27 -6.96 3.38 8.99
CA ARG A 27 -7.61 2.07 9.14
C ARG A 27 -8.70 2.12 10.22
N LYS A 28 -9.86 1.52 9.93
CA LYS A 28 -10.96 1.33 10.90
C LYS A 28 -10.68 0.19 11.87
N ASN A 29 -9.98 -0.86 11.40
CA ASN A 29 -9.77 -2.12 12.11
C ASN A 29 -8.31 -2.29 12.56
N GLU A 30 -8.08 -3.20 13.49
CA GLU A 30 -6.72 -3.55 13.92
C GLU A 30 -5.92 -4.22 12.79
N PRO A 31 -4.64 -3.93 12.65
CA PRO A 31 -3.90 -2.89 13.36
C PRO A 31 -4.34 -1.50 12.91
N ARG A 32 -4.64 -0.64 13.89
CA ARG A 32 -5.07 0.74 13.60
C ARG A 32 -3.88 1.62 13.27
N GLY A 33 -4.14 2.69 12.54
CA GLY A 33 -3.14 3.67 12.13
C GLY A 33 -3.28 4.00 10.65
N TRP A 34 -2.37 4.82 10.17
CA TRP A 34 -2.28 5.17 8.76
C TRP A 34 -1.57 4.09 7.98
N ALA A 35 -1.99 3.87 6.77
CA ALA A 35 -1.45 2.81 5.93
C ALA A 35 -1.54 3.16 4.44
N LEU A 36 -0.75 2.48 3.64
CA LEU A 36 -0.96 2.43 2.19
C LEU A 36 -2.28 1.71 1.92
N PRO A 37 -3.06 2.14 0.92
CA PRO A 37 -4.20 1.34 0.46
C PRO A 37 -3.73 -0.03 -0.01
N GLY A 38 -4.48 -1.07 0.35
CA GLY A 38 -4.13 -2.43 -0.04
C GLY A 38 -4.93 -3.47 0.71
N GLY A 39 -4.69 -4.73 0.40
CA GLY A 39 -5.38 -5.83 1.03
C GLY A 39 -5.03 -7.18 0.41
N PHE A 40 -5.84 -8.17 0.74
CA PHE A 40 -5.63 -9.54 0.28
C PHE A 40 -5.99 -9.71 -1.19
N VAL A 41 -5.22 -10.54 -1.87
CA VAL A 41 -5.54 -10.98 -3.24
C VAL A 41 -6.60 -12.07 -3.14
N ASP A 42 -7.67 -11.94 -3.93
CA ASP A 42 -8.73 -12.93 -3.96
C ASP A 42 -8.33 -14.14 -4.80
N TRP A 43 -8.92 -15.28 -4.50
CA TRP A 43 -8.70 -16.49 -5.29
C TRP A 43 -9.07 -16.22 -6.76
N GLY A 44 -8.15 -16.55 -7.67
CA GLY A 44 -8.35 -16.35 -9.10
C GLY A 44 -8.10 -14.93 -9.60
N GLU A 45 -7.64 -14.04 -8.72
CA GLU A 45 -7.38 -12.63 -9.07
C GLU A 45 -5.88 -12.41 -9.33
N GLU A 46 -5.56 -11.68 -10.40
CA GLU A 46 -4.19 -11.23 -10.60
C GLU A 46 -3.82 -10.18 -9.56
N ILE A 47 -2.55 -10.18 -9.15
CA ILE A 47 -2.11 -9.31 -8.08
C ILE A 47 -2.21 -7.82 -8.44
N GLY A 48 -1.93 -7.46 -9.69
CA GLY A 48 -2.11 -6.09 -10.17
C GLY A 48 -3.57 -5.65 -10.17
N SER A 49 -4.48 -6.56 -10.54
CA SER A 49 -5.92 -6.31 -10.47
C SER A 49 -6.39 -6.13 -9.03
N ALA A 50 -5.86 -6.92 -8.10
CA ALA A 50 -6.12 -6.77 -6.67
C ALA A 50 -5.70 -5.38 -6.19
N CYS A 51 -4.53 -4.91 -6.61
CA CYS A 51 -4.03 -3.59 -6.24
C CYS A 51 -4.98 -2.47 -6.71
N ARG A 52 -5.42 -2.53 -7.96
CA ARG A 52 -6.40 -1.55 -8.48
C ARG A 52 -7.72 -1.61 -7.74
N ARG A 53 -8.21 -2.81 -7.47
CA ARG A 53 -9.48 -3.03 -6.76
C ARG A 53 -9.42 -2.47 -5.35
N GLU A 54 -8.38 -2.81 -4.59
CA GLU A 54 -8.22 -2.32 -3.22
C GLU A 54 -8.08 -0.80 -3.18
N ALA A 55 -7.29 -0.21 -4.09
CA ALA A 55 -7.18 1.23 -4.19
C ALA A 55 -8.53 1.89 -4.46
N LYS A 56 -9.32 1.33 -5.37
CA LYS A 56 -10.66 1.83 -5.69
C LYS A 56 -11.62 1.70 -4.50
N GLU A 57 -11.63 0.55 -3.84
CA GLU A 57 -12.50 0.29 -2.70
C GLU A 57 -12.22 1.23 -1.53
N GLU A 58 -10.94 1.50 -1.24
CA GLU A 58 -10.55 2.27 -0.06
C GLU A 58 -10.42 3.77 -0.29
N THR A 59 -10.15 4.20 -1.52
CA THR A 59 -9.87 5.61 -1.82
C THR A 59 -10.76 6.22 -2.90
N GLY A 60 -11.55 5.41 -3.60
CA GLY A 60 -12.33 5.85 -4.75
C GLY A 60 -11.52 6.17 -5.99
N LEU A 61 -10.20 6.01 -5.96
CA LEU A 61 -9.33 6.39 -7.06
C LEU A 61 -9.17 5.26 -8.09
N ASP A 62 -9.20 5.64 -9.36
CA ASP A 62 -8.78 4.77 -10.46
C ASP A 62 -7.29 4.98 -10.70
N VAL A 63 -6.48 3.99 -10.33
CA VAL A 63 -5.03 4.10 -10.41
C VAL A 63 -4.47 3.41 -11.63
N GLU A 64 -3.38 3.97 -12.17
CA GLU A 64 -2.56 3.32 -13.16
C GLU A 64 -1.37 2.68 -12.45
N LEU A 65 -1.13 1.38 -12.67
CA LEU A 65 0.05 0.71 -12.16
C LEU A 65 1.24 1.12 -13.02
N VAL A 66 2.24 1.74 -12.41
CA VAL A 66 3.45 2.17 -13.12
C VAL A 66 4.48 1.05 -13.12
N MET A 67 4.71 0.44 -11.95
CA MET A 67 5.69 -0.64 -11.80
C MET A 67 5.49 -1.40 -10.51
N GLN A 68 5.97 -2.65 -10.48
CA GLN A 68 6.20 -3.35 -9.22
C GLN A 68 7.37 -2.67 -8.54
N PHE A 69 7.15 -2.19 -7.33
CA PHE A 69 8.19 -1.51 -6.59
C PHE A 69 9.09 -2.51 -5.86
N PHE A 70 8.53 -3.33 -5.00
CA PHE A 70 9.23 -4.37 -4.27
C PHE A 70 8.25 -5.35 -3.62
N THR A 71 8.73 -6.53 -3.21
CA THR A 71 7.94 -7.51 -2.45
C THR A 71 8.45 -7.56 -1.02
N TYR A 72 7.55 -7.30 -0.07
CA TYR A 72 7.85 -7.29 1.37
C TYR A 72 7.26 -8.55 2.01
N SER A 73 8.09 -9.36 2.64
CA SER A 73 7.69 -10.70 3.06
C SER A 73 8.19 -11.12 4.45
N ASP A 74 8.71 -10.20 5.26
CA ASP A 74 9.11 -10.54 6.64
C ASP A 74 7.89 -11.09 7.38
N PRO A 75 8.01 -12.29 8.02
CA PRO A 75 6.89 -12.88 8.76
C PRO A 75 6.30 -11.97 9.85
N ARG A 76 7.07 -10.99 10.33
CA ARG A 76 6.66 -10.05 11.37
C ARG A 76 5.98 -8.81 10.86
N ARG A 77 5.91 -8.61 9.53
CA ARG A 77 5.38 -7.39 8.93
C ARG A 77 3.91 -7.12 9.24
N ASP A 78 3.13 -8.17 9.44
CA ASP A 78 1.71 -8.11 9.78
C ASP A 78 1.47 -8.92 11.06
N PRO A 79 0.97 -8.29 12.14
CA PRO A 79 0.79 -9.00 13.41
C PRO A 79 -0.30 -10.07 13.38
N ARG A 80 -1.18 -10.04 12.38
CA ARG A 80 -2.31 -10.97 12.28
C ARG A 80 -1.90 -12.32 11.70
N LYS A 81 -1.03 -12.31 10.69
CA LYS A 81 -0.61 -13.52 9.96
C LYS A 81 0.55 -13.19 9.02
N HIS A 82 1.25 -14.24 8.55
CA HIS A 82 2.33 -14.05 7.57
C HIS A 82 1.74 -13.64 6.22
N THR A 83 2.02 -12.42 5.80
CA THR A 83 1.62 -11.91 4.48
C THR A 83 2.84 -11.63 3.62
N ILE A 84 2.67 -11.81 2.32
CA ILE A 84 3.66 -11.42 1.31
C ILE A 84 3.01 -10.34 0.46
N SER A 85 3.48 -9.10 0.57
CA SER A 85 2.89 -7.97 -0.15
C SER A 85 3.72 -7.60 -1.36
N THR A 86 3.08 -7.63 -2.52
CA THR A 86 3.63 -7.01 -3.73
C THR A 86 3.18 -5.55 -3.75
N VAL A 87 4.14 -4.65 -3.66
CA VAL A 87 3.88 -3.20 -3.63
C VAL A 87 4.05 -2.62 -5.03
N TYR A 88 3.04 -1.89 -5.48
CA TYR A 88 3.08 -1.19 -6.77
C TYR A 88 3.23 0.31 -6.57
N ALA A 89 4.07 0.94 -7.39
CA ALA A 89 4.04 2.37 -7.58
C ALA A 89 2.93 2.67 -8.60
N CYS A 90 2.02 3.56 -8.21
CA CYS A 90 0.83 3.90 -8.99
C CYS A 90 0.75 5.40 -9.18
N ARG A 91 0.00 5.83 -10.19
CA ARG A 91 -0.32 7.24 -10.40
C ARG A 91 -1.80 7.44 -10.72
N VAL A 92 -2.27 8.66 -10.51
CA VAL A 92 -3.63 9.09 -10.82
C VAL A 92 -3.60 10.35 -11.68
N LYS A 93 -4.73 10.64 -12.31
CA LYS A 93 -4.90 11.88 -13.09
C LYS A 93 -4.82 13.11 -12.19
N ALA A 94 -4.33 14.22 -12.75
CA ALA A 94 -4.36 15.51 -12.08
C ALA A 94 -5.78 15.87 -11.66
N GLY A 95 -5.93 16.39 -10.44
CA GLY A 95 -7.23 16.76 -9.88
C GLY A 95 -8.03 15.63 -9.25
N ALA A 96 -7.53 14.39 -9.30
CA ALA A 96 -8.17 13.27 -8.60
C ALA A 96 -8.05 13.47 -7.08
N GLU A 97 -9.18 13.26 -6.37
CA GLU A 97 -9.24 13.42 -4.92
C GLU A 97 -9.62 12.10 -4.26
N PRO A 98 -8.83 11.64 -3.26
CA PRO A 98 -9.20 10.44 -2.52
C PRO A 98 -10.42 10.69 -1.65
N LYS A 99 -11.27 9.66 -1.56
CA LYS A 99 -12.45 9.65 -0.70
C LYS A 99 -12.53 8.30 0.00
N ALA A 100 -12.53 8.33 1.31
CA ALA A 100 -12.57 7.11 2.12
C ALA A 100 -13.83 6.31 1.88
N ASP A 101 -13.67 5.00 1.80
CA ASP A 101 -14.77 4.05 1.71
C ASP A 101 -14.27 2.69 2.25
N ASP A 102 -15.19 1.72 2.35
CA ASP A 102 -14.92 0.36 2.81
C ASP A 102 -14.20 0.36 4.18
N ASP A 103 -13.01 -0.23 4.30
CA ASP A 103 -12.26 -0.36 5.55
C ASP A 103 -11.48 0.90 5.94
N ALA A 104 -11.57 1.96 5.16
CA ALA A 104 -10.88 3.22 5.42
C ALA A 104 -11.80 4.23 6.10
N ALA A 105 -11.38 4.77 7.26
CA ALA A 105 -12.08 5.86 7.95
C ALA A 105 -11.77 7.22 7.31
N GLU A 106 -10.56 7.38 6.79
CA GLU A 106 -10.12 8.57 6.06
C GLU A 106 -9.21 8.14 4.92
N ALA A 107 -9.15 8.97 3.88
CA ALA A 107 -8.18 8.83 2.79
C ALA A 107 -7.74 10.24 2.41
N ARG A 108 -6.42 10.50 2.42
CA ARG A 108 -5.89 11.85 2.20
C ARG A 108 -4.57 11.83 1.47
N TRP A 109 -4.27 12.96 0.82
CA TRP A 109 -2.95 13.26 0.29
C TRP A 109 -1.99 13.67 1.41
N PHE A 110 -0.75 13.17 1.32
CA PHE A 110 0.34 13.53 2.22
C PHE A 110 1.59 13.86 1.40
N SER A 111 2.19 15.02 1.67
CA SER A 111 3.58 15.24 1.23
C SER A 111 4.51 14.38 2.10
N GLU A 112 5.74 14.19 1.66
CA GLU A 112 6.73 13.45 2.45
C GLU A 112 6.88 14.02 3.87
N ALA A 113 6.91 15.36 3.98
CA ALA A 113 7.03 16.03 5.27
C ALA A 113 5.83 15.81 6.19
N GLU A 114 4.65 15.52 5.62
CA GLU A 114 3.42 15.30 6.38
C GLU A 114 3.18 13.85 6.78
N VAL A 115 3.98 12.91 6.27
CA VAL A 115 3.79 11.48 6.53
C VAL A 115 3.84 11.22 8.05
N PRO A 116 2.81 10.57 8.63
CA PRO A 116 2.76 10.29 10.06
C PRO A 116 3.61 9.06 10.41
N TRP A 117 4.92 9.18 10.32
CA TRP A 117 5.88 8.07 10.44
C TRP A 117 5.68 7.21 11.69
N ARG A 118 5.29 7.82 12.82
CA ARG A 118 5.09 7.09 14.08
C ARG A 118 3.71 6.42 14.20
N ALA A 119 2.81 6.74 13.29
CA ALA A 119 1.44 6.23 13.29
C ALA A 119 1.13 5.35 12.08
N LEU A 120 2.16 4.87 11.39
CA LEU A 120 2.00 3.95 10.26
C LEU A 120 1.84 2.51 10.76
N SER A 121 0.90 1.79 10.16
CA SER A 121 0.65 0.38 10.45
C SER A 121 1.59 -0.53 9.67
N PHE A 122 1.71 -1.79 10.11
CA PHE A 122 2.52 -2.81 9.44
C PHE A 122 3.98 -2.36 9.30
N ASP A 123 4.59 -2.72 8.18
CA ASP A 123 5.92 -2.25 7.77
C ASP A 123 5.84 -1.07 6.79
N HIS A 124 4.72 -0.35 6.75
CA HIS A 124 4.50 0.70 5.76
C HIS A 124 5.49 1.86 5.92
N GLY A 125 6.03 2.08 7.11
CA GLY A 125 7.13 3.03 7.30
C GLY A 125 8.39 2.63 6.54
N GLU A 126 8.74 1.35 6.56
CA GLU A 126 9.87 0.82 5.78
C GLU A 126 9.62 0.96 4.28
N ILE A 127 8.41 0.60 3.83
CA ILE A 127 8.03 0.73 2.41
C ILE A 127 8.18 2.18 1.95
N LEU A 128 7.67 3.14 2.72
CA LEU A 128 7.71 4.55 2.34
C LEU A 128 9.13 5.14 2.41
N ARG A 129 9.97 4.69 3.34
CA ARG A 129 11.39 5.10 3.36
C ARG A 129 12.09 4.62 2.10
N ASP A 130 11.86 3.38 1.69
CA ASP A 130 12.42 2.83 0.46
C ASP A 130 11.91 3.60 -0.76
N TYR A 131 10.62 3.94 -0.78
CA TYR A 131 10.00 4.69 -1.88
C TYR A 131 10.57 6.10 -2.01
N PHE A 132 10.63 6.87 -0.92
CA PHE A 132 11.14 8.22 -0.97
C PHE A 132 12.65 8.26 -1.26
N ARG A 133 13.40 7.28 -0.78
CA ARG A 133 14.80 7.13 -1.17
C ARG A 133 14.93 6.95 -2.68
N TRP A 134 14.10 6.10 -3.26
CA TRP A 134 14.08 5.92 -4.71
C TRP A 134 13.70 7.21 -5.45
N VAL A 135 12.70 7.94 -4.95
CA VAL A 135 12.29 9.23 -5.52
C VAL A 135 13.45 10.23 -5.51
N HIS A 136 14.22 10.29 -4.42
CA HIS A 136 15.30 11.26 -4.26
C HIS A 136 16.61 10.86 -4.95
N THR A 137 16.91 9.58 -4.99
CA THR A 137 18.24 9.09 -5.43
C THR A 137 18.20 8.25 -6.70
N GLY A 138 17.04 7.79 -7.13
CA GLY A 138 16.91 6.80 -8.20
C GLY A 138 17.32 5.39 -7.79
N GLU A 139 17.72 5.17 -6.55
CA GLU A 139 18.12 3.85 -6.05
C GLU A 139 16.94 3.08 -5.49
N ARG A 140 16.68 1.91 -6.03
CA ARG A 140 15.68 0.99 -5.51
C ARG A 140 16.26 0.15 -4.39
N ARG A 141 15.38 -0.32 -3.49
CA ARG A 141 15.76 -1.31 -2.48
C ARG A 141 16.40 -2.52 -3.16
N ARG A 142 17.49 -3.01 -2.57
CA ARG A 142 18.19 -4.22 -3.01
C ARG A 142 17.78 -5.40 -2.14
N LEU A 143 17.91 -6.60 -2.70
CA LEU A 143 17.73 -7.84 -1.96
C LEU A 143 18.81 -8.02 -0.92
#